data_2549de18f4e15b755060c612c55a673e
#
_entry.id   2549de18f4e15b755060c612c55a673e
#
_cell.length_a   1.000
_cell.length_b   1.000
_cell.length_c   1.000
_cell.angle_alpha   90.00
_cell.angle_beta   90.00
_cell.angle_gamma   90.00
#
_symmetry.space_group_name_H-M   'P 1'
#
loop_
_entity.id
_entity.type
_entity.pdbx_description
1 polymer ?
#
loop_
_entity_poly.entity_id
_entity_poly.type
_entity_poly.pdbx_seq_one_letter_code
_entity_poly.pdbx_strand_id
1 'polypeptide(L)'
;MYLSKLKSGIKDFTSSVQRIPQCLPDSHCYLCQQPTQRLICEVCEQDCLFFNTPVLPDNLLLWPPIKKGLVSGRYTSVHACSYYQWPMDHLINQYKNGHPQLTQTLADWFVAYALPSEPFLPDCILPVPTSSWRFARRRYHQTLLLANAIGRRLSIPVHANWASRRSFQRKQQSLGRRERLNNLKRAFALSKDPLPQKVAILDDVVTTGATAAALSNMIYSAYPETSVALWALAITPAKADPGALVSGQVRQQRVLLQQY
;
A
#
# COMPACT_ATOMS: atom_id res chain seq x y z
N MET A 1 -5.44 -20.37 28.12
CA MET A 1 -6.16 -21.34 27.27
C MET A 1 -6.80 -20.69 26.02
N TYR A 2 -6.61 -19.38 25.78
CA TYR A 2 -7.17 -18.64 24.61
C TYR A 2 -6.15 -18.44 23.48
N LEU A 3 -4.88 -18.52 23.76
CA LEU A 3 -3.79 -18.29 22.78
C LEU A 3 -3.46 -19.49 21.88
N SER A 4 -3.91 -20.71 22.22
CA SER A 4 -3.68 -21.90 21.40
C SER A 4 -4.64 -22.05 20.22
N LYS A 5 -5.82 -21.44 20.28
CA LYS A 5 -6.82 -21.45 19.19
C LYS A 5 -6.53 -20.45 18.07
N LEU A 6 -5.72 -19.42 18.33
CA LEU A 6 -5.31 -18.46 17.30
C LEU A 6 -4.17 -18.98 16.38
N LYS A 7 -3.35 -19.90 16.90
CA LYS A 7 -2.23 -20.45 16.11
C LYS A 7 -2.63 -21.47 15.05
N SER A 8 -3.79 -22.14 15.21
CA SER A 8 -4.29 -23.08 14.19
C SER A 8 -5.00 -22.37 13.03
N GLY A 9 -5.62 -21.20 13.27
CA GLY A 9 -6.35 -20.47 12.23
C GLY A 9 -5.48 -19.75 11.20
N ILE A 10 -4.22 -19.44 11.52
CA ILE A 10 -3.33 -18.71 10.62
C ILE A 10 -2.59 -19.65 9.65
N LYS A 11 -2.26 -20.87 10.07
CA LYS A 11 -1.63 -21.87 9.18
C LYS A 11 -2.57 -22.38 8.09
N ASP A 12 -3.87 -22.46 8.38
CA ASP A 12 -4.88 -22.84 7.38
C ASP A 12 -5.29 -21.68 6.46
N PHE A 13 -4.95 -20.42 6.84
CA PHE A 13 -5.33 -19.25 6.06
C PHE A 13 -4.47 -19.05 4.80
N THR A 14 -3.23 -19.52 4.80
CA THR A 14 -2.36 -19.48 3.60
C THR A 14 -2.69 -20.57 2.58
N SER A 15 -3.31 -21.68 3.03
CA SER A 15 -3.70 -22.80 2.16
C SER A 15 -5.17 -22.76 1.71
N SER A 16 -6.01 -21.93 2.34
CA SER A 16 -7.46 -21.88 2.12
C SER A 16 -8.00 -20.48 1.86
N VAL A 17 -7.28 -19.65 1.10
CA VAL A 17 -7.97 -18.59 0.38
C VAL A 17 -8.81 -19.28 -0.69
N GLN A 18 -10.00 -19.74 -0.32
CA GLN A 18 -11.02 -20.14 -1.28
C GLN A 18 -11.26 -18.93 -2.19
N ARG A 19 -10.58 -18.94 -3.33
CA ARG A 19 -10.76 -18.01 -4.43
C ARG A 19 -12.22 -18.15 -4.82
N ILE A 20 -13.05 -17.18 -4.46
CA ILE A 20 -14.39 -17.07 -5.02
C ILE A 20 -14.16 -16.95 -6.52
N PRO A 21 -14.59 -17.93 -7.34
CA PRO A 21 -14.43 -17.84 -8.78
C PRO A 21 -15.29 -16.68 -9.25
N GLN A 22 -14.69 -15.56 -9.61
CA GLN A 22 -15.37 -14.53 -10.39
C GLN A 22 -15.28 -14.96 -11.86
N CYS A 23 -15.85 -16.14 -12.17
CA CYS A 23 -15.79 -16.71 -13.50
C CYS A 23 -17.09 -16.44 -14.23
N LEU A 24 -17.04 -15.49 -15.15
CA LEU A 24 -17.88 -15.56 -16.34
C LEU A 24 -17.19 -16.53 -17.32
N PRO A 25 -17.89 -17.44 -17.99
CA PRO A 25 -17.35 -18.18 -19.13
C PRO A 25 -16.88 -17.13 -20.14
N ASP A 26 -15.65 -17.21 -20.66
CA ASP A 26 -14.97 -16.25 -21.52
C ASP A 26 -14.29 -15.03 -20.82
N SER A 27 -13.84 -15.15 -19.59
CA SER A 27 -13.06 -14.10 -18.97
C SER A 27 -11.61 -14.09 -19.48
N HIS A 28 -11.08 -12.88 -19.71
CA HIS A 28 -9.73 -12.65 -20.19
C HIS A 28 -8.93 -11.87 -19.15
N CYS A 29 -7.63 -12.10 -19.10
CA CYS A 29 -6.74 -11.34 -18.24
C CYS A 29 -6.83 -9.84 -18.53
N TYR A 30 -6.99 -9.02 -17.50
CA TYR A 30 -7.09 -7.57 -17.62
C TYR A 30 -5.84 -6.93 -18.26
N LEU A 31 -4.66 -7.56 -18.14
CA LEU A 31 -3.39 -7.05 -18.69
C LEU A 31 -3.10 -7.61 -20.08
N CYS A 32 -3.01 -8.93 -20.24
CA CYS A 32 -2.53 -9.56 -21.47
C CYS A 32 -3.64 -10.10 -22.38
N GLN A 33 -4.90 -10.01 -21.95
CA GLN A 33 -6.09 -10.48 -22.70
C GLN A 33 -6.10 -12.00 -23.00
N GLN A 34 -5.21 -12.77 -22.38
CA GLN A 34 -5.26 -14.24 -22.51
C GLN A 34 -6.45 -14.80 -21.73
N PRO A 35 -7.08 -15.89 -22.21
CA PRO A 35 -8.15 -16.55 -21.46
C PRO A 35 -7.70 -16.97 -20.06
N THR A 36 -8.48 -16.63 -19.05
CA THR A 36 -8.20 -16.95 -17.64
C THR A 36 -9.46 -16.85 -16.81
N GLN A 37 -9.50 -17.59 -15.71
CA GLN A 37 -10.56 -17.48 -14.71
C GLN A 37 -10.27 -16.41 -13.63
N ARG A 38 -9.14 -15.71 -13.72
CA ARG A 38 -8.71 -14.67 -12.77
C ARG A 38 -8.73 -13.32 -13.47
N LEU A 39 -8.98 -12.26 -12.71
CA LEU A 39 -8.92 -10.90 -13.24
C LEU A 39 -7.52 -10.59 -13.83
N ILE A 40 -6.47 -11.05 -13.16
CA ILE A 40 -5.08 -11.03 -13.63
C ILE A 40 -4.58 -12.47 -13.65
N CYS A 41 -4.05 -12.94 -14.78
CA CYS A 41 -3.50 -14.29 -14.89
C CYS A 41 -2.19 -14.44 -14.09
N GLU A 42 -1.78 -15.68 -13.84
CA GLU A 42 -0.58 -15.96 -13.03
C GLU A 42 0.70 -15.40 -13.64
N VAL A 43 0.84 -15.43 -14.96
CA VAL A 43 2.00 -14.88 -15.65
C VAL A 43 2.11 -13.37 -15.42
N CYS A 44 1.01 -12.63 -15.62
CA CYS A 44 1.01 -11.18 -15.38
C CYS A 44 1.15 -10.82 -13.89
N GLU A 45 0.71 -11.68 -12.98
CA GLU A 45 0.94 -11.52 -11.54
C GLU A 45 2.42 -11.65 -11.20
N GLN A 46 3.11 -12.64 -11.77
CA GLN A 46 4.57 -12.83 -11.58
C GLN A 46 5.38 -11.64 -12.11
N ASP A 47 4.93 -11.01 -13.20
CA ASP A 47 5.59 -9.81 -13.77
C ASP A 47 5.51 -8.59 -12.84
N CYS A 48 4.65 -8.60 -11.80
CA CYS A 48 4.53 -7.50 -10.84
C CYS A 48 5.76 -7.34 -9.93
N LEU A 49 6.69 -8.30 -9.91
CA LEU A 49 7.94 -8.26 -9.15
C LEU A 49 7.72 -7.86 -7.68
N PHE A 50 6.93 -8.65 -6.98
CA PHE A 50 6.59 -8.41 -5.59
C PHE A 50 7.80 -8.48 -4.64
N PHE A 51 7.72 -7.74 -3.53
CA PHE A 51 8.79 -7.67 -2.52
C PHE A 51 8.85 -8.87 -1.58
N ASN A 52 7.85 -9.73 -1.56
CA ASN A 52 7.86 -10.94 -0.73
C ASN A 52 8.89 -11.95 -1.25
N THR A 53 10.15 -11.68 -0.97
CA THR A 53 11.29 -12.54 -1.32
C THR A 53 12.18 -12.72 -0.10
N PRO A 54 12.85 -13.88 0.07
CA PRO A 54 13.75 -14.12 1.20
C PRO A 54 14.92 -13.13 1.32
N VAL A 55 15.19 -12.37 0.26
CA VAL A 55 16.33 -11.43 0.19
C VAL A 55 15.98 -10.06 0.74
N LEU A 56 14.69 -9.70 0.76
CA LEU A 56 14.24 -8.38 1.20
C LEU A 56 13.75 -8.41 2.65
N PRO A 57 14.00 -7.35 3.42
CA PRO A 57 13.48 -7.27 4.77
C PRO A 57 11.96 -7.08 4.78
N ASP A 58 11.27 -7.72 5.73
CA ASP A 58 9.83 -7.55 5.95
C ASP A 58 9.45 -6.08 6.19
N ASN A 59 10.31 -5.33 6.85
CA ASN A 59 10.18 -3.90 7.04
C ASN A 59 11.07 -3.16 6.03
N LEU A 60 10.47 -2.57 5.01
CA LEU A 60 11.18 -1.87 3.96
C LEU A 60 11.95 -0.61 4.42
N LEU A 61 11.73 -0.11 5.65
CA LEU A 61 12.59 0.91 6.25
C LEU A 61 14.02 0.42 6.50
N LEU A 62 14.22 -0.88 6.61
CA LEU A 62 15.54 -1.48 6.77
C LEU A 62 16.28 -1.59 5.44
N TRP A 63 15.59 -1.36 4.33
CA TRP A 63 16.19 -1.41 3.01
C TRP A 63 16.65 -0.02 2.54
N PRO A 64 17.97 0.18 2.34
CA PRO A 64 18.54 1.49 2.04
C PRO A 64 17.95 2.21 0.83
N PRO A 65 17.63 1.56 -0.31
CA PRO A 65 17.03 2.23 -1.46
C PRO A 65 15.67 2.86 -1.15
N ILE A 66 14.87 2.23 -0.29
CA ILE A 66 13.59 2.77 0.15
C ILE A 66 13.79 3.84 1.20
N LYS A 67 14.58 3.56 2.25
CA LYS A 67 14.83 4.49 3.35
C LYS A 67 15.36 5.84 2.88
N LYS A 68 16.32 5.85 1.94
CA LYS A 68 16.90 7.07 1.37
C LYS A 68 15.91 7.89 0.54
N GLY A 69 14.89 7.24 -0.04
CA GLY A 69 13.85 7.88 -0.86
C GLY A 69 12.76 8.56 -0.05
N LEU A 70 12.60 8.15 1.21
CA LEU A 70 11.50 8.61 2.05
C LEU A 70 11.87 9.87 2.84
N VAL A 71 10.93 10.79 2.90
CA VAL A 71 10.98 11.92 3.85
C VAL A 71 10.84 11.36 5.26
N SER A 72 11.66 11.86 6.19
CA SER A 72 11.61 11.45 7.60
C SER A 72 10.22 11.70 8.19
N GLY A 73 9.63 10.65 8.75
CA GLY A 73 8.33 10.64 9.43
C GLY A 73 8.40 9.81 10.72
N ARG A 74 7.32 9.84 11.50
CA ARG A 74 7.17 9.09 12.75
C ARG A 74 6.41 7.79 12.50
N TYR A 75 6.89 6.96 11.54
CA TYR A 75 6.42 5.62 11.30
C TYR A 75 7.51 4.59 11.59
N THR A 76 7.12 3.44 12.14
CA THR A 76 8.02 2.39 12.64
C THR A 76 8.30 1.32 11.59
N SER A 77 7.40 1.14 10.64
CA SER A 77 7.53 0.17 9.55
C SER A 77 6.92 0.67 8.25
N VAL A 78 7.41 0.12 7.14
CA VAL A 78 6.88 0.35 5.79
C VAL A 78 6.68 -0.99 5.11
N HIS A 79 5.48 -1.20 4.58
CA HIS A 79 5.10 -2.41 3.84
C HIS A 79 4.47 -2.00 2.51
N ALA A 80 4.93 -2.60 1.42
CA ALA A 80 4.42 -2.38 0.08
C ALA A 80 4.53 -3.66 -0.75
N CYS A 81 3.68 -3.82 -1.78
CA CYS A 81 3.71 -5.01 -2.62
C CYS A 81 4.92 -5.02 -3.55
N SER A 82 5.20 -3.89 -4.22
CA SER A 82 6.23 -3.82 -5.26
C SER A 82 6.72 -2.39 -5.47
N TYR A 83 7.65 -2.21 -6.41
CA TYR A 83 7.94 -0.89 -6.97
C TYR A 83 6.77 -0.35 -7.80
N TYR A 84 6.64 0.98 -7.84
CA TYR A 84 5.73 1.69 -8.74
C TYR A 84 6.32 1.70 -10.16
N GLN A 85 6.19 0.57 -10.84
CA GLN A 85 6.64 0.31 -12.21
C GLN A 85 5.69 -0.67 -12.89
N TRP A 86 5.81 -0.87 -14.20
CA TRP A 86 5.01 -1.84 -14.96
C TRP A 86 5.17 -3.25 -14.36
N PRO A 87 4.07 -4.02 -14.24
CA PRO A 87 2.66 -3.68 -14.56
C PRO A 87 1.89 -3.03 -13.40
N MET A 88 2.46 -2.92 -12.19
CA MET A 88 1.79 -2.40 -11.00
C MET A 88 1.37 -0.92 -11.16
N ASP A 89 2.19 -0.09 -11.78
CA ASP A 89 1.87 1.31 -12.03
C ASP A 89 0.66 1.45 -12.97
N HIS A 90 0.57 0.62 -14.01
CA HIS A 90 -0.58 0.57 -14.90
C HIS A 90 -1.85 0.18 -14.14
N LEU A 91 -1.82 -0.90 -13.37
CA LEU A 91 -2.97 -1.36 -12.59
C LEU A 91 -3.45 -0.32 -11.59
N ILE A 92 -2.54 0.32 -10.86
CA ILE A 92 -2.87 1.39 -9.92
C ILE A 92 -3.45 2.61 -10.65
N ASN A 93 -2.94 2.96 -11.83
CA ASN A 93 -3.48 4.06 -12.64
C ASN A 93 -4.89 3.72 -13.14
N GLN A 94 -5.15 2.51 -13.61
CA GLN A 94 -6.48 2.06 -13.99
C GLN A 94 -7.43 2.10 -12.78
N TYR A 95 -6.98 1.58 -11.64
CA TYR A 95 -7.73 1.66 -10.38
C TYR A 95 -8.08 3.11 -10.02
N LYS A 96 -7.18 4.06 -10.19
CA LYS A 96 -7.42 5.49 -9.97
C LYS A 96 -8.38 6.12 -10.99
N ASN A 97 -8.51 5.55 -12.17
CA ASN A 97 -9.27 6.11 -13.29
C ASN A 97 -10.63 5.44 -13.55
N GLY A 98 -11.19 4.76 -12.56
CA GLY A 98 -12.56 4.28 -12.64
C GLY A 98 -12.72 2.77 -12.82
N HIS A 99 -11.70 1.97 -12.47
CA HIS A 99 -11.74 0.51 -12.52
C HIS A 99 -11.75 -0.12 -11.11
N PRO A 100 -12.84 0.07 -10.30
CA PRO A 100 -12.92 -0.44 -8.93
C PRO A 100 -12.91 -1.96 -8.83
N GLN A 101 -13.17 -2.70 -9.93
CA GLN A 101 -13.06 -4.16 -9.99
C GLN A 101 -11.68 -4.67 -9.62
N LEU A 102 -10.62 -3.85 -9.76
CA LEU A 102 -9.27 -4.18 -9.33
C LEU A 102 -9.09 -4.22 -7.80
N THR A 103 -10.07 -3.69 -7.03
CA THR A 103 -9.94 -3.55 -5.57
C THR A 103 -9.61 -4.86 -4.86
N GLN A 104 -10.32 -5.95 -5.20
CA GLN A 104 -10.13 -7.23 -4.51
C GLN A 104 -8.76 -7.82 -4.84
N THR A 105 -8.37 -7.84 -6.11
CA THR A 105 -7.06 -8.34 -6.54
C THR A 105 -5.92 -7.56 -5.87
N LEU A 106 -6.01 -6.22 -5.86
CA LEU A 106 -4.99 -5.38 -5.23
C LEU A 106 -4.94 -5.55 -3.70
N ALA A 107 -6.08 -5.77 -3.06
CA ALA A 107 -6.15 -6.07 -1.63
C ALA A 107 -5.58 -7.44 -1.30
N ASP A 108 -5.87 -8.46 -2.12
CA ASP A 108 -5.34 -9.82 -1.97
C ASP A 108 -3.81 -9.82 -2.13
N TRP A 109 -3.32 -9.11 -3.12
CA TRP A 109 -1.88 -8.93 -3.34
C TRP A 109 -1.20 -8.19 -2.18
N PHE A 110 -1.87 -7.16 -1.62
CA PHE A 110 -1.32 -6.49 -0.45
C PHE A 110 -1.14 -7.46 0.72
N VAL A 111 -2.15 -8.26 1.02
CA VAL A 111 -2.09 -9.23 2.12
C VAL A 111 -1.06 -10.32 1.85
N ALA A 112 -0.96 -10.80 0.61
CA ALA A 112 -0.07 -11.90 0.24
C ALA A 112 1.40 -11.49 0.08
N TYR A 113 1.65 -10.27 -0.41
CA TYR A 113 2.98 -9.88 -0.88
C TYR A 113 3.59 -8.67 -0.18
N ALA A 114 2.80 -7.90 0.60
CA ALA A 114 3.33 -6.76 1.34
C ALA A 114 3.55 -7.07 2.81
N LEU A 115 2.81 -8.02 3.38
CA LEU A 115 2.89 -8.36 4.79
C LEU A 115 3.77 -9.60 5.01
N PRO A 116 4.55 -9.66 6.11
CA PRO A 116 5.30 -10.86 6.48
C PRO A 116 4.36 -12.02 6.84
N SER A 117 4.89 -13.25 6.85
CA SER A 117 4.11 -14.46 7.13
C SER A 117 3.48 -14.46 8.54
N GLU A 118 4.13 -13.81 9.50
CA GLU A 118 3.59 -13.58 10.86
C GLU A 118 3.52 -12.06 11.11
N PRO A 119 2.55 -11.35 10.53
CA PRO A 119 2.47 -9.91 10.64
C PRO A 119 2.05 -9.49 12.05
N PHE A 120 2.76 -8.50 12.59
CA PHE A 120 2.27 -7.75 13.73
C PHE A 120 1.22 -6.74 13.24
N LEU A 121 -0.06 -7.15 13.27
CA LEU A 121 -1.15 -6.39 12.70
C LEU A 121 -1.46 -5.13 13.53
N PRO A 122 -1.85 -4.03 12.88
CA PRO A 122 -2.36 -2.83 13.55
C PRO A 122 -3.76 -3.08 14.10
N ASP A 123 -4.16 -2.28 15.09
CA ASP A 123 -5.50 -2.30 15.65
C ASP A 123 -6.51 -1.63 14.70
N CYS A 124 -6.04 -0.77 13.80
CA CYS A 124 -6.88 -0.02 12.86
C CYS A 124 -6.13 0.41 11.59
N ILE A 125 -6.83 0.42 10.45
CA ILE A 125 -6.33 0.96 9.19
C ILE A 125 -6.84 2.39 9.01
N LEU A 126 -5.92 3.31 8.71
CA LEU A 126 -6.16 4.73 8.50
C LEU A 126 -5.93 5.09 7.02
N PRO A 127 -6.95 5.13 6.17
CA PRO A 127 -6.77 5.51 4.77
C PRO A 127 -6.34 6.98 4.67
N VAL A 128 -5.36 7.27 3.79
CA VAL A 128 -4.92 8.65 3.53
C VAL A 128 -6.09 9.48 3.01
N PRO A 129 -6.41 10.63 3.65
CA PRO A 129 -7.53 11.45 3.26
C PRO A 129 -7.38 12.03 1.84
N THR A 130 -8.39 11.83 1.01
CA THR A 130 -8.46 12.37 -0.35
C THR A 130 -9.02 13.79 -0.33
N SER A 131 -8.50 14.68 -1.19
CA SER A 131 -9.10 16.02 -1.33
C SER A 131 -10.47 15.93 -2.00
N SER A 132 -11.39 16.84 -1.58
CA SER A 132 -12.76 16.91 -2.13
C SER A 132 -12.78 17.02 -3.66
N TRP A 133 -11.82 17.75 -4.27
CA TRP A 133 -11.71 17.86 -5.72
C TRP A 133 -11.32 16.52 -6.39
N ARG A 134 -10.39 15.76 -5.80
CA ARG A 134 -10.03 14.42 -6.31
C ARG A 134 -11.18 13.45 -6.16
N PHE A 135 -11.91 13.52 -5.06
CA PHE A 135 -13.12 12.74 -4.83
C PHE A 135 -14.20 13.05 -5.89
N ALA A 136 -14.49 14.32 -6.13
CA ALA A 136 -15.49 14.74 -7.13
C ALA A 136 -15.10 14.26 -8.55
N ARG A 137 -13.82 14.33 -8.92
CA ARG A 137 -13.33 13.87 -10.23
C ARG A 137 -13.37 12.35 -10.40
N ARG A 138 -13.08 11.59 -9.33
CA ARG A 138 -12.93 10.13 -9.37
C ARG A 138 -14.20 9.38 -9.03
N ARG A 139 -15.22 10.07 -8.47
CA ARG A 139 -16.50 9.53 -8.01
C ARG A 139 -16.44 8.51 -6.88
N TYR A 140 -15.23 8.13 -6.37
CA TYR A 140 -15.05 7.24 -5.24
C TYR A 140 -13.72 7.47 -4.51
N HIS A 141 -13.66 7.04 -3.26
CA HIS A 141 -12.48 7.16 -2.41
C HIS A 141 -11.66 5.87 -2.50
N GLN A 142 -10.71 5.82 -3.44
CA GLN A 142 -9.94 4.61 -3.77
C GLN A 142 -9.23 4.01 -2.57
N THR A 143 -8.50 4.84 -1.81
CA THR A 143 -7.75 4.40 -0.63
C THR A 143 -8.69 3.83 0.44
N LEU A 144 -9.90 4.37 0.58
CA LEU A 144 -10.91 3.84 1.49
C LEU A 144 -11.48 2.50 1.00
N LEU A 145 -11.76 2.35 -0.31
CA LEU A 145 -12.20 1.07 -0.87
C LEU A 145 -11.13 -0.01 -0.65
N LEU A 146 -9.88 0.32 -0.91
CA LEU A 146 -8.75 -0.57 -0.68
C LEU A 146 -8.61 -0.92 0.81
N ALA A 147 -8.67 0.09 1.70
CA ALA A 147 -8.61 -0.12 3.15
C ALA A 147 -9.70 -1.07 3.63
N ASN A 148 -10.93 -0.88 3.17
CA ASN A 148 -12.05 -1.75 3.52
C ASN A 148 -11.86 -3.18 3.00
N ALA A 149 -11.30 -3.36 1.82
CA ALA A 149 -11.02 -4.69 1.26
C ALA A 149 -9.92 -5.40 2.07
N ILE A 150 -8.82 -4.73 2.37
CA ILE A 150 -7.72 -5.24 3.21
C ILE A 150 -8.24 -5.50 4.65
N GLY A 151 -8.99 -4.56 5.23
CA GLY A 151 -9.54 -4.69 6.59
C GLY A 151 -10.44 -5.91 6.74
N ARG A 152 -11.29 -6.21 5.73
CA ARG A 152 -12.10 -7.43 5.72
C ARG A 152 -11.24 -8.70 5.66
N ARG A 153 -10.15 -8.72 4.86
CA ARG A 153 -9.25 -9.88 4.76
C ARG A 153 -8.51 -10.17 6.06
N LEU A 154 -8.12 -9.11 6.76
CA LEU A 154 -7.33 -9.21 7.99
C LEU A 154 -8.18 -9.14 9.28
N SER A 155 -9.51 -8.92 9.16
CA SER A 155 -10.40 -8.65 10.29
C SER A 155 -9.98 -7.44 11.12
N ILE A 156 -9.46 -6.38 10.44
CA ILE A 156 -9.01 -5.13 11.05
C ILE A 156 -10.01 -4.02 10.73
N PRO A 157 -10.48 -3.24 11.72
CA PRO A 157 -11.37 -2.12 11.49
C PRO A 157 -10.68 -1.01 10.68
N VAL A 158 -11.48 -0.26 9.92
CA VAL A 158 -11.04 0.90 9.13
C VAL A 158 -11.66 2.16 9.71
N HIS A 159 -10.81 3.10 10.11
CA HIS A 159 -11.27 4.41 10.58
C HIS A 159 -11.26 5.42 9.42
N ALA A 160 -12.37 5.50 8.68
CA ALA A 160 -12.45 6.30 7.45
C ALA A 160 -12.29 7.81 7.69
N ASN A 161 -12.81 8.30 8.81
CA ASN A 161 -12.91 9.73 9.13
C ASN A 161 -11.88 10.20 10.17
N TRP A 162 -10.79 9.46 10.39
CA TRP A 162 -9.76 9.77 11.39
C TRP A 162 -9.06 11.11 11.16
N ALA A 163 -9.00 11.55 9.92
CA ALA A 163 -8.45 12.84 9.54
C ALA A 163 -9.15 13.37 8.29
N SER A 164 -9.12 14.68 8.13
CA SER A 164 -9.63 15.39 6.95
C SER A 164 -8.51 16.15 6.26
N ARG A 165 -8.61 16.28 4.94
CA ARG A 165 -7.72 17.15 4.18
C ARG A 165 -8.34 18.52 4.03
N ARG A 166 -7.68 19.55 4.54
CA ARG A 166 -8.11 20.95 4.41
C ARG A 166 -8.02 21.37 2.95
N SER A 167 -9.06 22.01 2.44
CA SER A 167 -9.06 22.61 1.11
C SER A 167 -8.19 23.88 1.15
N PHE A 168 -6.93 23.79 0.72
CA PHE A 168 -6.15 24.99 0.44
C PHE A 168 -6.50 25.47 -0.96
N GLN A 169 -7.01 26.69 -1.07
CA GLN A 169 -7.13 27.35 -2.37
C GLN A 169 -5.76 27.37 -3.06
N ARG A 170 -5.76 26.96 -4.32
CA ARG A 170 -4.58 27.02 -5.19
C ARG A 170 -4.11 28.47 -5.29
N LYS A 171 -3.09 28.84 -4.51
CA LYS A 171 -2.21 29.95 -4.88
C LYS A 171 -0.80 29.41 -5.01
N GLN A 172 -0.27 29.54 -6.24
CA GLN A 172 1.10 29.48 -6.68
C GLN A 172 1.70 28.10 -7.03
N GLN A 173 1.93 27.96 -8.32
CA GLN A 173 2.66 26.86 -8.98
C GLN A 173 4.19 26.93 -8.77
N SER A 174 4.71 27.87 -7.97
CA SER A 174 6.15 28.17 -7.83
C SER A 174 6.77 27.84 -6.47
N LEU A 175 6.11 27.01 -5.63
CA LEU A 175 6.63 26.72 -4.29
C LEU A 175 7.80 25.73 -4.31
N GLY A 176 8.90 26.08 -3.64
CA GLY A 176 10.07 25.23 -3.42
C GLY A 176 9.76 23.98 -2.59
N ARG A 177 10.68 22.99 -2.60
CA ARG A 177 10.53 21.69 -1.89
C ARG A 177 10.20 21.89 -0.39
N ARG A 178 10.83 22.86 0.26
CA ARG A 178 10.69 23.15 1.70
C ARG A 178 9.29 23.73 2.04
N GLU A 179 8.78 24.58 1.17
CA GLU A 179 7.43 25.17 1.32
C GLU A 179 6.32 24.15 1.06
N ARG A 180 6.53 23.20 0.12
CA ARG A 180 5.61 22.08 -0.10
C ARG A 180 5.49 21.19 1.14
N LEU A 181 6.59 20.93 1.85
CA LEU A 181 6.59 20.16 3.11
C LEU A 181 5.87 20.92 4.24
N ASN A 182 6.07 22.23 4.36
CA ASN A 182 5.39 23.05 5.37
C ASN A 182 3.88 23.16 5.08
N ASN A 183 3.51 23.27 3.81
CA ASN A 183 2.10 23.27 3.40
C ASN A 183 1.41 21.92 3.67
N LEU A 184 2.14 20.80 3.54
CA LEU A 184 1.60 19.48 3.88
C LEU A 184 1.34 19.32 5.37
N LYS A 185 2.16 19.91 6.27
CA LYS A 185 1.92 19.88 7.73
C LYS A 185 0.59 20.55 8.11
N ARG A 186 0.14 21.56 7.36
CA ARG A 186 -1.12 22.26 7.57
C ARG A 186 -2.30 21.73 6.74
N ALA A 187 -2.00 20.76 5.85
CA ALA A 187 -2.98 20.24 4.91
C ALA A 187 -3.98 19.27 5.52
N PHE A 188 -3.72 18.79 6.73
CA PHE A 188 -4.56 17.80 7.39
C PHE A 188 -5.02 18.28 8.76
N ALA A 189 -6.13 17.72 9.24
CA ALA A 189 -6.63 17.88 10.59
C ALA A 189 -7.11 16.52 11.10
N LEU A 190 -6.75 16.15 12.32
CA LEU A 190 -7.27 14.95 13.00
C LEU A 190 -8.75 15.12 13.33
N SER A 191 -9.48 14.02 13.37
CA SER A 191 -10.79 13.98 14.02
C SER A 191 -10.62 14.08 15.54
N LYS A 192 -11.75 14.20 16.24
CA LYS A 192 -11.74 14.20 17.71
C LYS A 192 -11.72 12.78 18.30
N ASP A 193 -11.94 11.77 17.47
CA ASP A 193 -11.99 10.39 17.90
C ASP A 193 -10.59 9.90 18.26
N PRO A 194 -10.40 9.23 19.41
CA PRO A 194 -9.10 8.73 19.82
C PRO A 194 -8.59 7.66 18.86
N LEU A 195 -7.29 7.63 18.66
CA LEU A 195 -6.63 6.58 17.88
C LEU A 195 -6.15 5.45 18.80
N PRO A 196 -6.19 4.19 18.36
CA PRO A 196 -5.63 3.07 19.10
C PRO A 196 -4.10 3.11 19.13
N GLN A 197 -3.49 2.21 19.90
CA GLN A 197 -2.04 2.18 20.09
C GLN A 197 -1.25 1.80 18.82
N LYS A 198 -1.85 1.04 17.92
CA LYS A 198 -1.18 0.56 16.70
C LYS A 198 -2.05 0.86 15.50
N VAL A 199 -1.55 1.66 14.60
CA VAL A 199 -2.30 2.04 13.41
C VAL A 199 -1.47 1.85 12.14
N ALA A 200 -2.13 1.55 11.02
CA ALA A 200 -1.51 1.56 9.71
C ALA A 200 -2.09 2.69 8.86
N ILE A 201 -1.27 3.65 8.44
CA ILE A 201 -1.63 4.61 7.41
C ILE A 201 -1.54 3.91 6.06
N LEU A 202 -2.64 3.83 5.32
CA LEU A 202 -2.70 3.22 4.00
C LEU A 202 -2.78 4.28 2.90
N ASP A 203 -1.85 4.21 1.94
CA ASP A 203 -1.89 4.96 0.67
C ASP A 203 -1.88 4.01 -0.52
N ASP A 204 -2.20 4.48 -1.72
CA ASP A 204 -2.08 3.67 -2.94
C ASP A 204 -0.63 3.61 -3.43
N VAL A 205 0.07 4.74 -3.47
CA VAL A 205 1.48 4.85 -3.90
C VAL A 205 2.24 5.79 -2.98
N VAL A 206 3.32 5.29 -2.43
CA VAL A 206 4.29 6.10 -1.69
C VAL A 206 5.44 6.48 -2.60
N THR A 207 5.53 7.76 -2.94
CA THR A 207 6.66 8.29 -3.73
C THR A 207 7.78 8.78 -2.80
N THR A 208 7.69 10.02 -2.34
CA THR A 208 8.64 10.57 -1.36
C THR A 208 8.21 10.31 0.09
N GLY A 209 7.04 9.75 0.32
CA GLY A 209 6.47 9.58 1.65
C GLY A 209 6.09 10.88 2.38
N ALA A 210 6.10 12.04 1.69
CA ALA A 210 5.83 13.33 2.32
C ALA A 210 4.43 13.41 2.96
N THR A 211 3.42 12.82 2.34
CA THR A 211 2.07 12.72 2.90
C THR A 211 2.06 11.86 4.16
N ALA A 212 2.68 10.68 4.10
CA ALA A 212 2.79 9.77 5.23
C ALA A 212 3.57 10.39 6.39
N ALA A 213 4.68 11.09 6.10
CA ALA A 213 5.45 11.81 7.10
C ALA A 213 4.64 12.93 7.78
N ALA A 214 3.86 13.71 7.03
CA ALA A 214 3.00 14.75 7.59
C ALA A 214 1.93 14.16 8.51
N LEU A 215 1.28 13.08 8.08
CA LEU A 215 0.23 12.39 8.83
C LEU A 215 0.80 11.69 10.08
N SER A 216 1.90 10.95 9.97
CA SER A 216 2.52 10.28 11.11
C SER A 216 3.06 11.27 12.16
N ASN A 217 3.63 12.39 11.74
CA ASN A 217 4.05 13.46 12.66
C ASN A 217 2.85 14.11 13.36
N MET A 218 1.72 14.27 12.67
CA MET A 218 0.48 14.80 13.25
C MET A 218 -0.10 13.83 14.30
N ILE A 219 -0.11 12.53 14.01
CA ILE A 219 -0.51 11.49 14.97
C ILE A 219 0.41 11.53 16.18
N TYR A 220 1.73 11.51 15.99
CA TYR A 220 2.70 11.53 17.08
C TYR A 220 2.55 12.76 17.98
N SER A 221 2.23 13.93 17.40
CA SER A 221 2.03 15.15 18.18
C SER A 221 0.78 15.10 19.08
N ALA A 222 -0.25 14.38 18.67
CA ALA A 222 -1.50 14.24 19.43
C ALA A 222 -1.52 12.97 20.29
N TYR A 223 -0.86 11.91 19.84
CA TYR A 223 -0.83 10.57 20.45
C TYR A 223 0.60 10.00 20.41
N PRO A 224 1.51 10.44 21.31
CA PRO A 224 2.92 10.05 21.28
C PRO A 224 3.18 8.55 21.41
N GLU A 225 2.28 7.83 22.09
CA GLU A 225 2.36 6.37 22.30
C GLU A 225 1.82 5.54 21.14
N THR A 226 1.21 6.19 20.14
CA THR A 226 0.67 5.45 18.99
C THR A 226 1.78 5.07 18.01
N SER A 227 1.97 3.77 17.81
CA SER A 227 2.85 3.21 16.79
C SER A 227 2.18 3.26 15.42
N VAL A 228 2.90 3.76 14.42
CA VAL A 228 2.37 3.96 13.06
C VAL A 228 3.13 3.09 12.06
N ALA A 229 2.43 2.19 11.36
CA ALA A 229 2.94 1.53 10.15
C ALA A 229 2.52 2.32 8.91
N LEU A 230 3.33 2.28 7.86
CA LEU A 230 2.99 2.81 6.54
C LEU A 230 2.75 1.65 5.57
N TRP A 231 1.57 1.59 5.01
CA TRP A 231 1.13 0.59 4.05
C TRP A 231 0.88 1.20 2.68
N ALA A 232 1.31 0.53 1.60
CA ALA A 232 1.06 0.98 0.23
C ALA A 232 0.98 -0.20 -0.76
N LEU A 233 0.29 -0.02 -1.88
CA LEU A 233 0.37 -0.99 -2.97
C LEU A 233 1.74 -0.93 -3.64
N ALA A 234 2.26 0.27 -3.86
CA ALA A 234 3.56 0.43 -4.50
C ALA A 234 4.37 1.58 -3.89
N ILE A 235 5.68 1.48 -4.03
CA ILE A 235 6.62 2.48 -3.54
C ILE A 235 7.63 2.86 -4.62
N THR A 236 7.99 4.14 -4.68
CA THR A 236 9.05 4.61 -5.58
C THR A 236 10.38 4.65 -4.82
N PRO A 237 11.44 4.02 -5.33
CA PRO A 237 12.75 4.08 -4.70
C PRO A 237 13.33 5.50 -4.73
N ALA A 238 14.35 5.75 -3.92
CA ALA A 238 15.15 6.97 -4.03
C ALA A 238 15.60 7.16 -5.48
N LYS A 239 15.65 8.40 -5.95
CA LYS A 239 16.34 8.75 -7.20
C LYS A 239 17.83 8.51 -7.00
N ALA A 240 18.26 7.29 -7.09
CA ALA A 240 19.63 6.88 -7.07
C ALA A 240 19.86 5.98 -8.28
N ASP A 241 20.70 6.43 -9.16
CA ASP A 241 21.31 5.70 -10.26
C ASP A 241 20.37 4.77 -11.07
N PRO A 242 19.87 5.20 -12.24
CA PRO A 242 19.01 4.37 -13.08
C PRO A 242 19.64 3.02 -13.46
N GLY A 243 20.97 2.89 -13.40
CA GLY A 243 21.70 1.66 -13.69
C GLY A 243 21.68 0.61 -12.58
N ALA A 244 21.53 1.00 -11.32
CA ALA A 244 21.61 0.07 -10.18
C ALA A 244 20.33 -0.74 -9.96
N LEU A 245 19.18 -0.22 -10.38
CA LEU A 245 17.88 -0.86 -10.14
C LEU A 245 17.51 -1.95 -11.17
N VAL A 246 17.94 -1.77 -12.42
CA VAL A 246 17.57 -2.68 -13.52
C VAL A 246 18.53 -3.86 -13.63
N SER A 247 19.81 -3.66 -13.35
CA SER A 247 20.82 -4.71 -13.55
C SER A 247 20.96 -5.73 -12.43
N GLY A 248 20.65 -5.37 -11.17
CA GLY A 248 20.83 -6.27 -10.02
C GLY A 248 19.63 -7.20 -9.77
N GLN A 249 18.41 -6.67 -9.79
CA GLN A 249 17.23 -7.43 -9.39
C GLN A 249 16.64 -8.29 -10.49
N VAL A 250 16.58 -7.80 -11.73
CA VAL A 250 16.12 -8.60 -12.87
C VAL A 250 17.06 -9.77 -13.16
N ARG A 251 18.36 -9.59 -12.95
CA ARG A 251 19.32 -10.70 -13.04
C ARG A 251 19.17 -11.72 -11.93
N GLN A 252 18.98 -11.31 -10.68
CA GLN A 252 18.84 -12.24 -9.56
C GLN A 252 17.51 -13.02 -9.62
N GLN A 253 16.39 -12.40 -9.96
CA GLN A 253 15.12 -13.11 -10.14
C GLN A 253 15.12 -14.04 -11.36
N ARG A 254 15.73 -13.64 -12.49
CA ARG A 254 15.87 -14.54 -13.65
C ARG A 254 16.81 -15.73 -13.36
N VAL A 255 17.85 -15.54 -12.59
CA VAL A 255 18.76 -16.62 -12.20
C VAL A 255 18.08 -17.62 -11.26
N LEU A 256 17.22 -17.15 -10.35
CA LEU A 256 16.44 -18.03 -9.46
C LEU A 256 15.34 -18.80 -10.20
N LEU A 257 14.74 -18.23 -11.23
CA LEU A 257 13.72 -18.90 -12.06
C LEU A 257 14.33 -19.89 -13.09
N GLN A 258 15.64 -19.85 -13.34
CA GLN A 258 16.33 -20.83 -14.20
C GLN A 258 16.88 -22.03 -13.45
N GLN A 259 16.75 -22.06 -12.11
CA GLN A 259 17.21 -23.19 -11.27
C GLN A 259 16.06 -24.11 -10.81
N TYR A 260 14.83 -23.85 -11.27
CA TYR A 260 13.67 -24.72 -11.13
C TYR A 260 13.07 -25.03 -12.52
#